data_2d48c45b0e45cb8b8861c0360328a806
#
_entry.id   2d48c45b0e45cb8b8861c0360328a806
#
_cell.length_a   1.000
_cell.length_b   1.000
_cell.length_c   1.000
_cell.angle_alpha   90.00
_cell.angle_beta   90.00
_cell.angle_gamma   90.00
#
_symmetry.space_group_name_H-M   'P 1'
#
loop_
_entity.id
_entity.type
_entity.pdbx_description
1 polymer ?
#
loop_
_entity_poly.entity_id
_entity_poly.type
_entity_poly.pdbx_seq_one_letter_code
_entity_poly.pdbx_strand_id
1 'polypeptide(L)'
;MKNIFGAPVRLSPVVHCKKSKYDVYIGRPSKWGNPFEIGKDGDRATVIRKYREWLVTQPDLMAALPELKGKVLGCWCAPKACHGDVLHAMANSPETPHIQ
;
A
#
# COMPACT_ATOMS: atom_id res chain seq x y z
N MET A 1 18.63 1.24 16.21
CA MET A 1 18.54 0.92 15.97
C MET A 1 18.39 0.84 15.78
N LYS A 2 18.30 1.18 15.81
CA LYS A 2 18.07 1.12 15.60
C LYS A 2 17.93 1.25 15.09
N ASN A 3 17.84 1.63 15.10
CA ASN A 3 17.67 1.68 14.64
C ASN A 3 17.87 1.72 14.34
N ILE A 4 18.07 2.01 14.43
CA ILE A 4 18.22 1.86 14.06
C ILE A 4 18.21 1.65 13.75
N PHE A 5 18.08 1.82 13.72
CA PHE A 5 17.89 1.57 13.23
C PHE A 5 17.41 1.61 12.67
N GLY A 6 17.23 1.94 12.74
CA GLY A 6 16.63 1.97 12.07
C GLY A 6 16.14 2.23 11.47
N ALA A 7 16.13 2.50 11.33
CA ALA A 7 15.65 2.67 10.68
C ALA A 7 15.21 2.73 10.06
N PRO A 8 15.23 2.76 9.77
CA PRO A 8 14.73 2.80 9.09
C PRO A 8 14.19 2.90 8.49
N VAL A 9 14.20 3.10 8.40
CA VAL A 9 13.65 3.34 7.87
C VAL A 9 13.16 3.32 7.12
N ARG A 10 12.89 3.07 7.14
CA ARG A 10 12.31 2.91 6.45
C ARG A 10 11.91 3.44 5.70
N LEU A 11 12.39 3.62 5.66
CA LEU A 11 12.12 4.15 4.74
C LEU A 11 11.01 3.75 4.10
N SER A 12 10.25 4.49 3.70
CA SER A 12 9.02 4.10 3.14
C SER A 12 9.20 3.46 1.82
N PRO A 13 8.66 2.27 1.64
CA PRO A 13 8.67 1.60 0.37
C PRO A 13 7.53 2.06 -0.54
N VAL A 14 6.81 3.11 -0.14
CA VAL A 14 5.81 3.73 -1.02
C VAL A 14 6.36 5.07 -1.44
N VAL A 15 6.59 5.25 -2.74
CA VAL A 15 7.20 6.45 -3.26
C VAL A 15 6.31 7.13 -4.30
N HIS A 16 6.61 8.39 -4.59
CA HIS A 16 5.86 9.10 -5.63
C HIS A 16 6.35 8.63 -6.99
N CYS A 17 5.42 8.17 -7.81
CA CYS A 17 5.77 7.52 -9.06
C CYS A 17 6.49 8.44 -10.06
N LYS A 18 6.38 9.75 -9.90
CA LYS A 18 7.06 10.69 -10.77
C LYS A 18 8.40 11.19 -10.22
N LYS A 19 8.68 10.88 -8.95
CA LYS A 19 9.88 11.41 -8.31
C LYS A 19 10.92 10.37 -7.95
N SER A 20 10.53 9.12 -7.92
CA SER A 20 11.43 8.05 -7.50
C SER A 20 11.19 6.81 -8.31
N LYS A 21 12.20 5.97 -8.39
CA LYS A 21 12.04 4.67 -9.04
C LYS A 21 11.19 3.77 -8.16
N TYR A 22 10.44 2.90 -8.78
CA TYR A 22 9.60 1.94 -8.06
C TYR A 22 9.58 0.62 -8.82
N ASP A 23 9.17 -0.43 -8.12
CA ASP A 23 9.07 -1.76 -8.72
C ASP A 23 7.67 -2.04 -9.26
N VAL A 24 6.65 -1.56 -8.55
CA VAL A 24 5.25 -1.83 -8.92
C VAL A 24 4.45 -0.55 -8.82
N TYR A 25 3.77 -0.20 -9.90
CA TYR A 25 2.86 0.94 -9.87
C TYR A 25 1.54 0.49 -9.28
N ILE A 26 1.07 1.19 -8.24
CA ILE A 26 -0.15 0.79 -7.53
C ILE A 26 -1.28 1.82 -7.64
N GLY A 27 -1.09 2.85 -8.46
CA GLY A 27 -2.15 3.82 -8.70
C GLY A 27 -3.15 3.31 -9.71
N ARG A 28 -4.20 4.12 -9.96
CA ARG A 28 -5.14 3.79 -11.00
C ARG A 28 -4.47 3.95 -12.37
N PRO A 29 -4.75 3.13 -13.34
CA PRO A 29 -5.77 2.09 -13.37
C PRO A 29 -5.24 0.68 -13.05
N SER A 30 -4.16 0.56 -12.31
CA SER A 30 -3.65 -0.78 -11.99
C SER A 30 -4.66 -1.54 -11.12
N LYS A 31 -4.48 -2.85 -11.05
CA LYS A 31 -5.38 -3.68 -10.23
C LYS A 31 -5.32 -3.30 -8.75
N TRP A 32 -4.25 -2.62 -8.35
CA TRP A 32 -4.06 -2.19 -6.96
C TRP A 32 -4.65 -0.81 -6.66
N GLY A 33 -5.16 -0.12 -7.67
CA GLY A 33 -5.66 1.22 -7.50
C GLY A 33 -6.82 1.29 -6.51
N ASN A 34 -6.90 2.41 -5.78
CA ASN A 34 -7.97 2.61 -4.81
C ASN A 34 -9.26 3.02 -5.54
N PRO A 35 -10.34 2.22 -5.44
CA PRO A 35 -11.59 2.60 -6.10
C PRO A 35 -12.32 3.74 -5.40
N PHE A 36 -11.90 4.11 -4.20
CA PHE A 36 -12.53 5.21 -3.45
C PHE A 36 -11.77 6.50 -3.66
N GLU A 37 -12.48 7.60 -3.83
CA GLU A 37 -11.88 8.89 -4.16
C GLU A 37 -12.02 9.89 -3.03
N ILE A 38 -10.93 10.60 -2.73
CA ILE A 38 -10.96 11.66 -1.72
C ILE A 38 -11.95 12.72 -2.18
N GLY A 39 -12.80 13.17 -1.29
CA GLY A 39 -13.80 14.17 -1.60
C GLY A 39 -15.15 13.58 -1.97
N LYS A 40 -15.13 12.48 -2.71
CA LYS A 40 -16.36 11.81 -3.12
C LYS A 40 -16.74 10.74 -2.12
N ASP A 41 -15.77 9.96 -1.67
CA ASP A 41 -16.00 8.82 -0.79
C ASP A 41 -15.51 9.05 0.62
N GLY A 42 -14.99 10.24 0.90
CA GLY A 42 -14.51 10.60 2.21
C GLY A 42 -13.18 11.33 2.12
N ASP A 43 -12.63 11.66 3.29
CA ASP A 43 -11.32 12.29 3.33
C ASP A 43 -10.24 11.22 3.15
N ARG A 44 -8.99 11.66 3.17
CA ARG A 44 -7.86 10.74 2.92
C ARG A 44 -7.88 9.53 3.86
N ALA A 45 -8.03 9.76 5.16
CA ALA A 45 -8.04 8.66 6.13
C ALA A 45 -9.19 7.71 5.87
N THR A 46 -10.35 8.25 5.51
CA THR A 46 -11.53 7.45 5.26
C THR A 46 -11.37 6.57 4.02
N VAL A 47 -10.85 7.13 2.93
CA VAL A 47 -10.71 6.32 1.71
C VAL A 47 -9.62 5.27 1.85
N ILE A 48 -8.62 5.51 2.70
CA ILE A 48 -7.60 4.50 2.99
C ILE A 48 -8.22 3.36 3.79
N ARG A 49 -9.04 3.69 4.80
CA ARG A 49 -9.73 2.68 5.60
C ARG A 49 -10.69 1.86 4.73
N LYS A 50 -11.44 2.54 3.86
CA LYS A 50 -12.35 1.84 2.94
C LYS A 50 -11.59 0.92 2.00
N TYR A 51 -10.42 1.34 1.55
CA TYR A 51 -9.59 0.51 0.69
C TYR A 51 -9.23 -0.79 1.40
N ARG A 52 -8.80 -0.68 2.66
CA ARG A 52 -8.42 -1.86 3.44
C ARG A 52 -9.59 -2.82 3.58
N GLU A 53 -10.76 -2.28 3.91
CA GLU A 53 -11.96 -3.10 4.08
C GLU A 53 -12.38 -3.77 2.77
N TRP A 54 -12.25 -3.04 1.69
CA TRP A 54 -12.58 -3.57 0.36
C TRP A 54 -11.57 -4.64 -0.08
N LEU A 55 -10.28 -4.36 0.12
CA LEU A 55 -9.22 -5.25 -0.33
C LEU A 55 -9.37 -6.66 0.24
N VAL A 56 -9.69 -6.76 1.51
CA VAL A 56 -9.82 -8.08 2.15
C VAL A 56 -10.99 -8.89 1.59
N THR A 57 -11.89 -8.24 0.85
CA THR A 57 -13.00 -8.95 0.20
C THR A 57 -12.66 -9.34 -1.23
N GLN A 58 -11.44 -9.05 -1.70
CA GLN A 58 -11.04 -9.32 -3.08
C GLN A 58 -10.09 -10.51 -3.10
N PRO A 59 -10.60 -11.74 -3.32
CA PRO A 59 -9.74 -12.92 -3.21
C PRO A 59 -8.56 -12.93 -4.19
N ASP A 60 -8.75 -12.40 -5.40
CA ASP A 60 -7.66 -12.37 -6.37
C ASP A 60 -6.54 -11.45 -5.92
N LEU A 61 -6.90 -10.30 -5.34
CA LEU A 61 -5.90 -9.36 -4.88
C LEU A 61 -5.22 -9.87 -3.62
N MET A 62 -5.98 -10.48 -2.72
CA MET A 62 -5.40 -11.06 -1.52
C MET A 62 -4.39 -12.16 -1.89
N ALA A 63 -4.72 -12.96 -2.90
CA ALA A 63 -3.81 -14.00 -3.36
C ALA A 63 -2.57 -13.43 -4.03
N ALA A 64 -2.68 -12.24 -4.61
CA ALA A 64 -1.56 -11.60 -5.30
C ALA A 64 -0.68 -10.74 -4.39
N LEU A 65 -1.09 -10.51 -3.14
CA LEU A 65 -0.30 -9.67 -2.23
C LEU A 65 1.17 -10.07 -2.12
N PRO A 66 1.52 -11.36 -2.12
CA PRO A 66 2.94 -11.73 -2.06
C PRO A 66 3.78 -11.16 -3.19
N GLU A 67 3.16 -10.77 -4.31
CA GLU A 67 3.89 -10.13 -5.41
C GLU A 67 4.50 -8.80 -4.99
N LEU A 68 3.93 -8.18 -3.95
CA LEU A 68 4.37 -6.86 -3.51
C LEU A 68 5.39 -6.93 -2.39
N LYS A 69 5.61 -8.11 -1.83
CA LYS A 69 6.51 -8.25 -0.70
C LYS A 69 7.92 -7.83 -1.08
N GLY A 70 8.49 -6.93 -0.31
CA GLY A 70 9.85 -6.45 -0.56
C GLY A 70 9.97 -5.49 -1.72
N LYS A 71 8.85 -5.09 -2.35
CA LYS A 71 8.89 -4.21 -3.51
C LYS A 71 8.67 -2.76 -3.11
N VAL A 72 9.22 -1.87 -3.91
CA VAL A 72 8.98 -0.44 -3.77
C VAL A 72 7.74 -0.11 -4.59
N LEU A 73 6.73 0.45 -3.94
CA LEU A 73 5.45 0.73 -4.57
C LEU A 73 5.35 2.19 -4.99
N GLY A 74 4.91 2.43 -6.20
CA GLY A 74 4.80 3.78 -6.74
C GLY A 74 3.36 4.25 -6.82
N CYS A 75 3.06 5.40 -6.23
CA CYS A 75 1.74 5.98 -6.32
C CYS A 75 1.86 7.50 -6.43
N TRP A 76 0.71 8.18 -6.58
CA TRP A 76 0.70 9.63 -6.75
C TRP A 76 0.67 10.40 -5.44
N CYS A 77 0.34 9.73 -4.32
CA CYS A 77 0.12 10.39 -3.05
C CYS A 77 1.36 10.60 -2.19
N ALA A 78 2.33 9.70 -2.31
CA ALA A 78 3.49 9.77 -1.44
C ALA A 78 4.16 11.14 -1.54
N PRO A 79 4.66 11.68 -0.45
CA PRO A 79 4.81 11.05 0.87
C PRO A 79 3.56 11.11 1.75
N LYS A 80 2.46 11.58 1.24
CA LYS A 80 1.23 11.59 2.01
C LYS A 80 0.70 10.17 2.12
N ALA A 81 -0.04 9.89 3.21
CA ALA A 81 -0.62 8.59 3.41
C ALA A 81 -1.51 8.19 2.24
N CYS A 82 -1.47 6.94 1.86
CA CYS A 82 -2.31 6.44 0.78
C CYS A 82 -2.54 4.94 0.93
N HIS A 83 -3.34 4.38 0.00
CA HIS A 83 -3.62 2.95 0.02
C HIS A 83 -2.35 2.10 -0.08
N GLY A 84 -1.27 2.67 -0.60
CA GLY A 84 0.00 1.96 -0.65
C GLY A 84 0.50 1.55 0.71
N ASP A 85 0.20 2.34 1.74
CA ASP A 85 0.59 2.00 3.10
C ASP A 85 -0.11 0.73 3.56
N VAL A 86 -1.38 0.54 3.15
CA VAL A 86 -2.13 -0.67 3.45
C VAL A 86 -1.51 -1.86 2.73
N LEU A 87 -1.23 -1.70 1.43
CA LEU A 87 -0.65 -2.77 0.63
C LEU A 87 0.70 -3.19 1.16
N HIS A 88 1.54 -2.21 1.50
CA HIS A 88 2.85 -2.50 2.02
C HIS A 88 2.76 -3.27 3.34
N ALA A 89 1.92 -2.81 4.24
CA ALA A 89 1.78 -3.45 5.54
C ALA A 89 1.27 -4.89 5.40
N MET A 90 0.28 -5.10 4.55
CA MET A 90 -0.30 -6.42 4.40
C MET A 90 0.61 -7.38 3.65
N ALA A 91 1.32 -6.89 2.64
CA ALA A 91 2.21 -7.74 1.85
C ALA A 91 3.42 -8.19 2.64
N ASN A 92 3.86 -7.36 3.59
CA ASN A 92 5.06 -7.65 4.37
C ASN A 92 4.77 -8.15 5.77
N SER A 93 3.50 -8.35 6.10
CA SER A 93 3.13 -8.81 7.43
C SER A 93 3.53 -10.27 7.61
N PRO A 94 4.22 -10.59 8.70
CA PRO A 94 4.57 -11.98 8.96
C PRO A 94 3.37 -12.83 9.35
N GLU A 95 2.30 -12.21 9.82
CA GLU A 95 1.13 -12.94 10.20
C GLU A 95 0.14 -13.08 9.12
N THR A 96 0.47 -12.76 7.96
CA THR A 96 -0.47 -12.81 7.00
C THR A 96 -1.41 -13.79 7.14
N PRO A 97 -2.32 -13.52 6.97
CA PRO A 97 -3.27 -14.24 7.14
C PRO A 97 -3.39 -15.48 7.08
N HIS A 98 -3.00 -15.81 7.22
CA HIS A 98 -3.25 -16.98 7.37
C HIS A 98 -3.86 -17.20 8.51
N ILE A 99 -3.97 -16.84 8.99
CA ILE A 99 -4.39 -17.09 9.97
C ILE A 99 -5.41 -17.28 10.22
N GLN A 100 -5.52 -17.36 9.94
CA GLN A 100 -6.35 -17.63 10.10
C GLN A 100 -6.80 -17.87 10.19
#